data_c0d19d3e847b43eb39ecea9d48606431
#
_entry.id   c0d19d3e847b43eb39ecea9d48606431
#
_cell.length_a   1.000
_cell.length_b   1.000
_cell.length_c   1.000
_cell.angle_alpha   90.00
_cell.angle_beta   90.00
_cell.angle_gamma   90.00
#
_symmetry.space_group_name_H-M   'P 1'
#
loop_
_entity.id
_entity.type
_entity.pdbx_description
1 polymer ?
#
loop_
_entity_poly.entity_id
_entity_poly.type
_entity_poly.pdbx_seq_one_letter_code
_entity_poly.pdbx_strand_id
1 'polypeptide(L)'
;MKFLRNDPTLKPRRRELRRNQTEAEKTLWAHLRNKQFHRMKFFRQYNIGPYILDFYCPNMKLAVELDGGQPNQCESKEYDTVRSEYLKAQGIKVMRFWNHEVLLDMESVLSELGLKVTPPYLPLY
;
A
#
# COMPACT_ATOMS: atom_id res chain seq x y z
N MET A 1 -14.32 -10.01 15.15
CA MET A 1 -13.99 -10.59 13.85
C MET A 1 -12.68 -11.34 13.93
N LYS A 2 -12.71 -12.58 13.49
CA LYS A 2 -11.55 -13.45 13.61
C LYS A 2 -10.41 -13.10 12.66
N PHE A 3 -10.76 -12.74 11.43
CA PHE A 3 -9.76 -12.48 10.40
C PHE A 3 -9.85 -11.05 9.91
N LEU A 4 -9.39 -10.12 10.74
CA LEU A 4 -9.34 -8.73 10.31
C LEU A 4 -8.24 -8.53 9.26
N ARG A 5 -7.10 -9.20 9.45
CA ARG A 5 -5.97 -9.07 8.54
C ARG A 5 -5.65 -10.41 7.90
N ASN A 6 -5.34 -10.34 6.60
CA ASN A 6 -4.99 -11.51 5.80
C ASN A 6 -5.98 -12.65 5.93
N ASP A 7 -7.25 -12.31 5.79
CA ASP A 7 -8.33 -13.28 5.80
C ASP A 7 -8.04 -14.40 4.80
N PRO A 8 -8.03 -15.67 5.25
CA PRO A 8 -7.73 -16.79 4.34
C PRO A 8 -8.70 -16.91 3.16
N THR A 9 -9.94 -16.43 3.32
CA THR A 9 -10.92 -16.52 2.24
C THR A 9 -10.54 -15.63 1.06
N LEU A 10 -9.67 -14.64 1.28
CA LEU A 10 -9.21 -13.75 0.22
C LEU A 10 -7.89 -14.18 -0.39
N LYS A 11 -7.32 -15.30 0.07
CA LYS A 11 -6.03 -15.77 -0.42
C LYS A 11 -5.96 -15.98 -1.93
N PRO A 12 -6.96 -16.63 -2.56
CA PRO A 12 -6.91 -16.79 -4.01
C PRO A 12 -6.91 -15.45 -4.75
N ARG A 13 -7.68 -14.49 -4.26
CA ARG A 13 -7.74 -13.16 -4.85
C ARG A 13 -6.38 -12.47 -4.73
N ARG A 14 -5.75 -12.56 -3.56
CA ARG A 14 -4.43 -11.95 -3.38
C ARG A 14 -3.39 -12.57 -4.32
N ARG A 15 -3.45 -13.89 -4.53
CA ARG A 15 -2.53 -14.57 -5.44
C ARG A 15 -2.72 -14.09 -6.87
N GLU A 16 -3.97 -13.93 -7.28
CA GLU A 16 -4.29 -13.45 -8.61
C GLU A 16 -3.74 -12.04 -8.81
N LEU A 17 -3.94 -11.17 -7.82
CA LEU A 17 -3.44 -9.80 -7.89
C LEU A 17 -1.91 -9.75 -7.97
N ARG A 18 -1.24 -10.64 -7.24
CA ARG A 18 0.23 -10.67 -7.30
C ARG A 18 0.74 -11.14 -8.65
N ARG A 19 0.03 -12.07 -9.29
CA ARG A 19 0.42 -12.53 -10.63
C ARG A 19 0.20 -11.49 -11.70
N ASN A 20 -0.79 -10.64 -11.50
CA ASN A 20 -1.17 -9.64 -12.49
C ASN A 20 -0.76 -8.23 -12.09
N GLN A 21 0.38 -8.12 -11.45
CA GLN A 21 0.90 -6.82 -11.03
C GLN A 21 1.23 -5.94 -12.22
N THR A 22 0.99 -4.63 -12.04
CA THR A 22 1.44 -3.67 -13.04
C THR A 22 2.94 -3.47 -12.93
N GLU A 23 3.53 -2.83 -13.95
CA GLU A 23 4.95 -2.52 -13.91
C GLU A 23 5.30 -1.62 -12.74
N ALA A 24 4.43 -0.64 -12.43
CA ALA A 24 4.66 0.24 -11.31
C ALA A 24 4.70 -0.55 -10.00
N GLU A 25 3.77 -1.48 -9.82
CA GLU A 25 3.76 -2.30 -8.62
C GLU A 25 5.01 -3.15 -8.49
N LYS A 26 5.43 -3.76 -9.59
CA LYS A 26 6.65 -4.57 -9.59
C LYS A 26 7.87 -3.73 -9.25
N THR A 27 7.94 -2.55 -9.83
CA THR A 27 9.08 -1.66 -9.63
C THR A 27 9.17 -1.20 -8.18
N LEU A 28 8.05 -0.78 -7.61
CA LEU A 28 8.05 -0.34 -6.23
C LEU A 28 8.32 -1.51 -5.27
N TRP A 29 7.73 -2.66 -5.54
CA TRP A 29 7.95 -3.83 -4.69
C TRP A 29 9.42 -4.22 -4.62
N ALA A 30 10.15 -4.07 -5.73
CA ALA A 30 11.57 -4.37 -5.74
C ALA A 30 12.34 -3.56 -4.70
N HIS A 31 11.84 -2.37 -4.37
CA HIS A 31 12.48 -1.50 -3.37
C HIS A 31 11.98 -1.74 -1.95
N LEU A 32 10.79 -2.31 -1.80
CA LEU A 32 10.18 -2.49 -0.49
C LEU A 32 10.39 -3.87 0.11
N ARG A 33 10.59 -4.87 -0.73
CA ARG A 33 10.70 -6.25 -0.28
C ARG A 33 11.96 -6.49 0.54
N ASN A 34 11.94 -7.56 1.33
CA ASN A 34 13.11 -8.02 2.09
C ASN A 34 13.63 -7.01 3.11
N LYS A 35 12.74 -6.18 3.64
CA LYS A 35 13.09 -5.18 4.66
C LYS A 35 14.19 -4.22 4.23
N GLN A 36 14.38 -4.04 2.92
CA GLN A 36 15.46 -3.19 2.45
C GLN A 36 15.14 -1.70 2.53
N PHE A 37 13.88 -1.34 2.70
CA PHE A 37 13.50 0.05 2.84
C PHE A 37 13.34 0.36 4.33
N HIS A 38 14.30 1.09 4.89
CA HIS A 38 14.32 1.48 6.30
C HIS A 38 14.14 0.30 7.26
N ARG A 39 14.52 -0.90 6.81
CA ARG A 39 14.42 -2.13 7.59
C ARG A 39 12.99 -2.45 8.03
N MET A 40 12.03 -1.92 7.31
CA MET A 40 10.62 -2.15 7.60
C MET A 40 10.08 -3.29 6.76
N LYS A 41 9.23 -4.11 7.36
CA LYS A 41 8.59 -5.20 6.65
C LYS A 41 7.37 -4.66 5.91
N PHE A 42 7.37 -4.78 4.59
CA PHE A 42 6.23 -4.46 3.76
C PHE A 42 5.64 -5.73 3.21
N PHE A 43 4.33 -5.76 3.10
CA PHE A 43 3.59 -6.82 2.43
C PHE A 43 2.94 -6.25 1.19
N ARG A 44 2.75 -7.09 0.19
CA ARG A 44 2.01 -6.67 -1.00
C ARG A 44 0.69 -7.42 -1.03
N GLN A 45 -0.33 -6.77 -1.59
CA GLN A 45 -1.66 -7.34 -1.71
C GLN A 45 -2.12 -7.90 -0.36
N TYR A 46 -2.15 -7.02 0.62
CA TYR A 46 -2.44 -7.39 2.00
C TYR A 46 -3.85 -6.95 2.35
N ASN A 47 -4.68 -7.83 2.89
CA ASN A 47 -6.04 -7.44 3.19
C ASN A 47 -6.21 -6.95 4.63
N ILE A 48 -7.05 -5.92 4.76
CA ILE A 48 -7.52 -5.44 6.06
C ILE A 48 -9.04 -5.45 5.96
N GLY A 49 -9.68 -6.29 6.75
CA GLY A 49 -11.12 -6.47 6.62
C GLY A 49 -11.47 -6.93 5.21
N PRO A 50 -12.44 -6.27 4.57
CA PRO A 50 -12.84 -6.65 3.21
C PRO A 50 -11.99 -6.04 2.10
N TYR A 51 -10.98 -5.24 2.46
CA TYR A 51 -10.20 -4.51 1.48
C TYR A 51 -8.80 -5.09 1.31
N ILE A 52 -8.28 -5.00 0.10
CA ILE A 52 -6.91 -5.44 -0.19
C ILE A 52 -6.08 -4.22 -0.51
N LEU A 53 -4.98 -4.06 0.22
CA LEU A 53 -4.07 -2.93 0.05
C LEU A 53 -2.93 -3.35 -0.87
N ASP A 54 -2.49 -2.44 -1.74
CA ASP A 54 -1.39 -2.74 -2.65
C ASP A 54 -0.13 -3.09 -1.88
N PHE A 55 0.25 -2.24 -0.93
CA PHE A 55 1.38 -2.49 -0.04
C PHE A 55 1.00 -2.06 1.37
N TYR A 56 1.51 -2.76 2.36
CA TYR A 56 1.20 -2.44 3.74
C TYR A 56 2.39 -2.69 4.64
N CYS A 57 2.66 -1.73 5.51
CA CYS A 57 3.70 -1.84 6.54
C CYS A 57 3.02 -1.85 7.91
N PRO A 58 2.88 -3.02 8.54
CA PRO A 58 2.19 -3.09 9.83
C PRO A 58 2.85 -2.28 10.94
N ASN A 59 4.17 -2.22 10.95
CA ASN A 59 4.89 -1.48 11.99
C ASN A 59 4.48 -0.03 12.07
N MET A 60 4.22 0.58 10.92
CA MET A 60 3.86 1.98 10.85
C MET A 60 2.37 2.17 10.54
N LYS A 61 1.64 1.08 10.38
CA LYS A 61 0.24 1.12 9.96
C LYS A 61 0.09 2.01 8.73
N LEU A 62 0.93 1.76 7.76
CA LEU A 62 1.01 2.57 6.55
C LEU A 62 0.67 1.72 5.34
N ALA A 63 -0.32 2.16 4.58
CA ALA A 63 -0.68 1.54 3.31
C ALA A 63 -0.19 2.42 2.17
N VAL A 64 0.33 1.80 1.13
CA VAL A 64 0.75 2.50 -0.07
C VAL A 64 -0.10 1.97 -1.22
N GLU A 65 -0.74 2.87 -1.94
CA GLU A 65 -1.64 2.53 -3.04
C GLU A 65 -1.15 3.18 -4.32
N LEU A 66 -1.19 2.44 -5.40
CA LEU A 66 -0.80 2.95 -6.72
C LEU A 66 -2.04 3.12 -7.57
N ASP A 67 -2.13 4.26 -8.22
CA ASP A 67 -3.29 4.60 -9.03
C ASP A 67 -2.85 4.76 -10.48
N GLY A 68 -3.54 4.05 -11.36
CA GLY A 68 -3.24 4.12 -12.79
C GLY A 68 -3.85 5.30 -13.52
N GLY A 69 -4.68 6.06 -12.81
CA GLY A 69 -5.32 7.21 -13.44
C GLY A 69 -6.49 6.85 -14.33
N GLN A 70 -7.16 5.75 -14.02
CA GLN A 70 -8.34 5.34 -14.79
C GLN A 70 -9.48 6.32 -14.57
N PRO A 71 -9.98 6.93 -15.62
CA PRO A 71 -11.01 7.96 -15.45
C PRO A 71 -12.41 7.43 -15.21
N ASN A 72 -12.61 6.15 -15.31
CA ASN A 72 -13.93 5.54 -15.23
C ASN A 72 -14.31 5.06 -13.83
N GLN A 73 -13.82 5.73 -12.82
CA GLN A 73 -14.04 5.33 -11.44
C GLN A 73 -15.16 6.11 -10.77
N CYS A 74 -16.10 6.60 -11.53
CA CYS A 74 -17.15 7.44 -10.96
C CYS A 74 -18.00 6.72 -9.95
N GLU A 75 -18.23 5.44 -10.12
CA GLU A 75 -19.02 4.67 -9.17
C GLU A 75 -18.32 4.48 -7.84
N SER A 76 -17.03 4.72 -7.80
CA SER A 76 -16.23 4.38 -6.66
C SER A 76 -16.07 5.50 -5.63
N LYS A 77 -16.71 6.65 -5.85
CA LYS A 77 -16.58 7.72 -4.87
C LYS A 77 -17.13 7.33 -3.51
N GLU A 78 -18.33 6.77 -3.49
CA GLU A 78 -18.92 6.29 -2.25
C GLU A 78 -18.10 5.15 -1.69
N TYR A 79 -17.72 4.23 -2.55
CA TYR A 79 -16.90 3.10 -2.14
C TYR A 79 -15.58 3.57 -1.54
N ASP A 80 -14.94 4.54 -2.19
CA ASP A 80 -13.67 5.08 -1.70
C ASP A 80 -13.82 5.76 -0.37
N THR A 81 -14.92 6.47 -0.16
CA THR A 81 -15.17 7.14 1.12
C THR A 81 -15.33 6.11 2.23
N VAL A 82 -16.15 5.10 2.00
CA VAL A 82 -16.37 4.04 2.99
C VAL A 82 -15.07 3.32 3.30
N ARG A 83 -14.30 3.00 2.26
CA ARG A 83 -13.02 2.33 2.42
C ARG A 83 -12.05 3.18 3.22
N SER A 84 -11.95 4.46 2.86
CA SER A 84 -11.04 5.38 3.55
C SER A 84 -11.39 5.52 5.02
N GLU A 85 -12.68 5.64 5.33
CA GLU A 85 -13.12 5.76 6.70
C GLU A 85 -12.85 4.49 7.50
N TYR A 86 -13.05 3.34 6.86
CA TYR A 86 -12.76 2.08 7.51
C TYR A 86 -11.29 1.96 7.87
N LEU A 87 -10.41 2.27 6.91
CA LEU A 87 -8.97 2.18 7.16
C LEU A 87 -8.52 3.18 8.21
N LYS A 88 -9.08 4.38 8.16
CA LYS A 88 -8.77 5.39 9.16
C LYS A 88 -9.19 4.94 10.55
N ALA A 89 -10.35 4.30 10.66
CA ALA A 89 -10.82 3.77 11.93
C ALA A 89 -9.89 2.69 12.48
N GLN A 90 -9.18 1.99 11.59
CA GLN A 90 -8.19 1.00 12.01
C GLN A 90 -6.84 1.63 12.32
N GLY A 91 -6.72 2.94 12.21
CA GLY A 91 -5.48 3.64 12.49
C GLY A 91 -4.48 3.56 11.35
N ILE A 92 -4.95 3.24 10.15
CA ILE A 92 -4.08 3.06 9.00
C ILE A 92 -4.00 4.35 8.20
N LYS A 93 -2.76 4.78 7.91
CA LYS A 93 -2.52 5.92 7.03
C LYS A 93 -2.35 5.40 5.62
N VAL A 94 -2.88 6.13 4.66
CA VAL A 94 -2.80 5.72 3.26
C VAL A 94 -2.03 6.77 2.48
N MET A 95 -1.00 6.34 1.74
CA MET A 95 -0.28 7.19 0.81
C MET A 95 -0.59 6.69 -0.59
N ARG A 96 -0.91 7.61 -1.48
CA ARG A 96 -1.23 7.27 -2.86
C ARG A 96 -0.24 7.91 -3.80
N PHE A 97 0.19 7.14 -4.78
CA PHE A 97 1.07 7.61 -5.84
C PHE A 97 0.47 7.19 -7.17
N TRP A 98 0.73 8.01 -8.18
CA TRP A 98 0.36 7.63 -9.54
C TRP A 98 1.37 6.62 -10.07
N ASN A 99 0.91 5.71 -10.92
CA ASN A 99 1.82 4.74 -11.52
C ASN A 99 2.98 5.44 -12.23
N HIS A 100 2.71 6.54 -12.94
CA HIS A 100 3.77 7.23 -13.67
C HIS A 100 4.79 7.86 -12.73
N GLU A 101 4.39 8.26 -11.53
CA GLU A 101 5.36 8.78 -10.55
C GLU A 101 6.35 7.69 -10.15
N VAL A 102 5.84 6.49 -9.93
CA VAL A 102 6.69 5.36 -9.53
C VAL A 102 7.64 5.00 -10.67
N LEU A 103 7.15 5.00 -11.90
CA LEU A 103 7.96 4.61 -13.04
C LEU A 103 8.97 5.67 -13.47
N LEU A 104 8.64 6.94 -13.30
CA LEU A 104 9.48 8.03 -13.79
C LEU A 104 10.27 8.75 -12.71
N ASP A 105 9.84 8.66 -11.45
CA ASP A 105 10.48 9.42 -10.38
C ASP A 105 10.46 8.64 -9.07
N MET A 106 11.07 7.47 -9.11
CA MET A 106 11.11 6.59 -7.94
C MET A 106 11.79 7.26 -6.74
N GLU A 107 12.79 8.09 -6.98
CA GLU A 107 13.49 8.76 -5.88
C GLU A 107 12.54 9.62 -5.05
N SER A 108 11.69 10.38 -5.72
CA SER A 108 10.71 11.22 -5.00
C SER A 108 9.72 10.38 -4.23
N VAL A 109 9.26 9.29 -4.84
CA VAL A 109 8.32 8.38 -4.18
C VAL A 109 8.95 7.82 -2.92
N LEU A 110 10.17 7.32 -3.01
CA LEU A 110 10.85 6.75 -1.85
C LEU A 110 11.17 7.79 -0.79
N SER A 111 11.49 9.02 -1.20
CA SER A 111 11.72 10.09 -0.25
C SER A 111 10.47 10.41 0.55
N GLU A 112 9.35 10.56 -0.13
CA GLU A 112 8.09 10.85 0.56
C GLU A 112 7.70 9.71 1.49
N LEU A 113 7.87 8.49 1.01
CA LEU A 113 7.55 7.31 1.80
C LEU A 113 8.45 7.23 3.03
N GLY A 114 9.72 7.56 2.86
CA GLY A 114 10.68 7.55 3.96
C GLY A 114 10.29 8.48 5.10
N LEU A 115 9.70 9.62 4.77
CA LEU A 115 9.27 10.57 5.79
C LEU A 115 8.16 9.99 6.67
N LYS A 116 7.39 9.05 6.14
CA LYS A 116 6.29 8.45 6.89
C LYS A 116 6.72 7.23 7.69
N VAL A 117 7.75 6.51 7.24
CA VAL A 117 8.16 5.30 7.96
C VAL A 117 9.25 5.56 8.98
N THR A 118 9.92 6.71 8.93
CA THR A 118 10.96 7.04 9.88
C THR A 118 10.42 8.00 10.92
N PRO A 119 10.30 7.58 12.18
CA PRO A 119 9.81 8.49 13.23
C PRO A 119 10.70 9.71 13.32
N PRO A 120 10.12 10.91 13.49
CA PRO A 120 10.92 12.15 13.48
C PRO A 120 11.87 12.27 14.67
N TYR A 121 11.63 11.52 15.74
CA TYR A 121 12.47 11.58 16.92
C TYR A 121 13.64 10.59 16.88
N LEU A 122 13.73 9.78 15.83
CA LEU A 122 14.84 8.84 15.68
C LEU A 122 15.88 9.40 14.73
N PRO A 123 17.17 9.21 15.05
CA PRO A 123 18.20 9.68 14.11
C PRO A 123 18.19 8.88 12.84
N LEU A 124 18.58 9.54 11.76
CA LEU A 124 18.67 8.92 10.43
C LEU A 124 20.12 8.54 10.18
N TYR A 125 20.36 7.29 9.86
CA TYR A 125 21.66 6.82 9.42
C TYR A 125 21.57 5.52 8.67
#